data_af45ae9feeb21a33c3e8f12ec06fa3d6
#
_entry.id   af45ae9feeb21a33c3e8f12ec06fa3d6
#
_cell.length_a   1.000
_cell.length_b   1.000
_cell.length_c   1.000
_cell.angle_alpha   90.00
_cell.angle_beta   90.00
_cell.angle_gamma   90.00
#
_symmetry.space_group_name_H-M   'P 1'
#
loop_
_entity.id
_entity.type
_entity.pdbx_description
1 polymer ?
#
loop_
_entity_poly.entity_id
_entity_poly.type
_entity_poly.pdbx_seq_one_letter_code
_entity_poly.pdbx_strand_id
1 'polypeptide(L)'
;MKIMIKKYTAFLFLISFVFLCGCNQKMSIDSSDTYVPNQDSQENFIRYGSQLYFADTQTGIYFLNSDNGFLYVIDKETHSCQPLCNRSDCMHDKETSFEKKKECTAFLNTYFKSLVYYNDCIYFQTVEDKTDKDGVTYELNEICKISTDGTNREVLYSTRDYTIWDFKIHRGYIYFDGSKKDNKGAAEGSNMALYKVSADGKGNTDELLPYYKYDILNGMSVCDTRFYGNHLFLWITKLDGTKENSYLINYDLQTDKWENLSEKLEVNINSMFTIFNDKLIFANGSKVYECDFNGENQMKFLDCSDLIAGYQYYTPFTNDGENLIISAANDDNEADKLIFCDKSYKATLKKMPFEFTAEIGFDSSCFINYNEEEKTLYYIDKNNTENADEIYTFE
;
A
#
# COMPACT_ATOMS: atom_id res chain seq x y z
N MET A 1 -37.41 -16.41 -41.50
CA MET A 1 -36.35 -16.96 -40.62
C MET A 1 -34.95 -16.36 -40.92
N LYS A 2 -34.51 -16.20 -42.15
CA LYS A 2 -33.18 -15.62 -42.49
C LYS A 2 -32.98 -14.14 -42.13
N ILE A 3 -34.03 -13.33 -42.01
CA ILE A 3 -33.91 -11.89 -41.69
C ILE A 3 -33.82 -11.64 -40.19
N MET A 4 -34.39 -12.52 -39.35
CA MET A 4 -34.26 -12.43 -37.90
C MET A 4 -32.83 -12.78 -37.42
N ILE A 5 -32.18 -13.78 -38.03
CA ILE A 5 -30.81 -14.20 -37.64
C ILE A 5 -29.80 -13.08 -37.91
N LYS A 6 -29.94 -12.30 -38.99
CA LYS A 6 -29.07 -11.16 -39.29
C LYS A 6 -29.19 -10.01 -38.27
N LYS A 7 -30.37 -9.80 -37.69
CA LYS A 7 -30.57 -8.77 -36.64
C LYS A 7 -29.96 -9.14 -35.30
N TYR A 8 -30.00 -10.43 -34.91
CA TYR A 8 -29.41 -10.90 -33.71
C TYR A 8 -27.86 -10.95 -33.76
N THR A 9 -27.29 -11.29 -34.93
CA THR A 9 -25.83 -11.27 -35.11
C THR A 9 -25.27 -9.83 -35.09
N ALA A 10 -25.97 -8.86 -35.65
CA ALA A 10 -25.58 -7.45 -35.58
C ALA A 10 -25.70 -6.87 -34.15
N PHE A 11 -26.72 -7.31 -33.40
CA PHE A 11 -26.90 -6.90 -31.99
C PHE A 11 -25.84 -7.51 -31.05
N LEU A 12 -25.47 -8.76 -31.25
CA LEU A 12 -24.36 -9.42 -30.51
C LEU A 12 -23.01 -8.79 -30.85
N PHE A 13 -22.77 -8.37 -32.10
CA PHE A 13 -21.55 -7.64 -32.47
C PHE A 13 -21.52 -6.22 -31.90
N LEU A 14 -22.65 -5.55 -31.70
CA LEU A 14 -22.71 -4.24 -31.05
C LEU A 14 -22.46 -4.33 -29.58
N ILE A 15 -22.93 -5.39 -28.91
CA ILE A 15 -22.68 -5.61 -27.47
C ILE A 15 -21.21 -5.97 -27.24
N SER A 16 -20.58 -6.79 -28.09
CA SER A 16 -19.15 -7.09 -27.97
C SER A 16 -18.25 -5.88 -28.28
N PHE A 17 -18.69 -4.90 -29.08
CA PHE A 17 -17.93 -3.67 -29.32
C PHE A 17 -18.01 -2.68 -28.13
N VAL A 18 -19.08 -2.72 -27.34
CA VAL A 18 -19.20 -1.85 -26.14
C VAL A 18 -18.27 -2.29 -25.02
N PHE A 19 -17.92 -3.59 -24.95
CA PHE A 19 -16.95 -4.11 -23.96
C PHE A 19 -15.48 -3.92 -24.36
N LEU A 20 -15.18 -3.55 -25.64
CA LEU A 20 -13.82 -3.31 -26.12
C LEU A 20 -13.40 -1.83 -26.08
N CYS A 21 -14.27 -0.91 -25.69
CA CYS A 21 -13.98 0.52 -25.58
C CYS A 21 -13.61 0.98 -24.15
N GLY A 22 -13.32 0.06 -23.24
CA GLY A 22 -12.87 0.41 -21.91
C GLY A 22 -11.36 0.37 -21.80
N CYS A 23 -10.63 1.45 -22.07
CA CYS A 23 -9.32 1.74 -21.46
C CYS A 23 -8.57 2.90 -22.12
N ASN A 24 -9.26 3.98 -22.54
CA ASN A 24 -8.55 5.21 -22.94
C ASN A 24 -9.32 6.52 -22.64
N GLN A 25 -10.28 6.49 -21.70
CA GLN A 25 -10.75 7.74 -21.15
C GLN A 25 -9.67 8.24 -20.20
N LYS A 26 -9.04 9.38 -20.51
CA LYS A 26 -8.27 10.12 -19.51
C LYS A 26 -9.20 10.36 -18.33
N MET A 27 -8.94 9.69 -17.22
CA MET A 27 -9.67 9.91 -15.97
C MET A 27 -9.47 11.39 -15.59
N SER A 28 -10.55 12.12 -15.37
CA SER A 28 -10.43 13.47 -14.81
C SER A 28 -9.95 13.33 -13.38
N ILE A 29 -8.76 13.85 -13.09
CA ILE A 29 -8.19 13.81 -11.75
C ILE A 29 -8.99 14.75 -10.86
N ASP A 30 -9.47 14.22 -9.72
CA ASP A 30 -10.12 15.02 -8.69
C ASP A 30 -9.11 15.93 -7.99
N SER A 31 -9.51 17.13 -7.63
CA SER A 31 -8.68 18.12 -6.93
C SER A 31 -9.14 18.38 -5.49
N SER A 32 -10.07 17.57 -4.97
CA SER A 32 -10.57 17.70 -3.60
C SER A 32 -9.53 17.26 -2.57
N ASP A 33 -9.68 17.71 -1.33
CA ASP A 33 -8.85 17.26 -0.20
C ASP A 33 -9.39 15.99 0.47
N THR A 34 -10.42 15.37 -0.12
CA THR A 34 -11.01 14.12 0.38
C THR A 34 -10.52 12.92 -0.42
N TYR A 35 -10.59 11.74 0.18
CA TYR A 35 -10.25 10.48 -0.49
C TYR A 35 -11.20 10.17 -1.66
N VAL A 36 -10.63 9.84 -2.81
CA VAL A 36 -11.37 9.44 -4.01
C VAL A 36 -10.97 8.01 -4.40
N PRO A 37 -11.88 7.03 -4.31
CA PRO A 37 -11.61 5.65 -4.70
C PRO A 37 -11.11 5.56 -6.15
N ASN A 38 -10.20 4.62 -6.43
CA ASN A 38 -9.55 4.37 -7.72
C ASN A 38 -8.67 5.52 -8.26
N GLN A 39 -8.54 6.61 -7.54
CA GLN A 39 -7.62 7.71 -7.86
C GLN A 39 -6.58 7.94 -6.76
N ASP A 40 -6.98 7.77 -5.52
CA ASP A 40 -6.12 7.95 -4.37
C ASP A 40 -5.49 6.62 -3.95
N SER A 41 -4.29 6.67 -3.45
CA SER A 41 -3.59 5.52 -2.91
C SER A 41 -4.31 4.93 -1.70
N GLN A 42 -4.16 3.62 -1.47
CA GLN A 42 -4.88 2.88 -0.43
C GLN A 42 -4.12 2.80 0.90
N GLU A 43 -2.92 3.41 1.04
CA GLU A 43 -2.08 3.24 2.24
C GLU A 43 -2.79 3.58 3.54
N ASN A 44 -3.81 4.44 3.48
CA ASN A 44 -4.57 4.80 4.67
C ASN A 44 -5.49 3.68 5.17
N PHE A 45 -5.85 2.74 4.29
CA PHE A 45 -6.79 1.65 4.55
C PHE A 45 -6.14 0.27 4.63
N ILE A 46 -4.89 0.13 4.20
CA ILE A 46 -4.18 -1.14 4.13
C ILE A 46 -2.97 -1.11 5.03
N ARG A 47 -2.82 -2.16 5.84
CA ARG A 47 -1.62 -2.40 6.63
C ARG A 47 -0.79 -3.49 5.98
N TYR A 48 0.49 -3.22 5.78
CA TYR A 48 1.44 -4.17 5.24
C TYR A 48 2.14 -4.93 6.37
N GLY A 49 2.37 -6.21 6.13
CA GLY A 49 3.23 -7.04 6.96
C GLY A 49 4.69 -7.02 6.52
N SER A 50 5.50 -7.86 7.11
CA SER A 50 6.90 -8.06 6.74
C SER A 50 7.04 -8.89 5.46
N GLN A 51 6.13 -9.81 5.21
CA GLN A 51 6.17 -10.78 4.12
C GLN A 51 5.11 -10.55 3.04
N LEU A 52 3.97 -9.97 3.39
CA LEU A 52 2.85 -9.78 2.48
C LEU A 52 2.51 -8.30 2.30
N TYR A 53 2.27 -7.91 1.06
CA TYR A 53 1.82 -6.57 0.65
C TYR A 53 0.51 -6.71 -0.08
N PHE A 54 -0.46 -5.89 0.28
CA PHE A 54 -1.84 -6.03 -0.12
C PHE A 54 -2.32 -4.86 -0.97
N ALA A 55 -3.20 -5.17 -1.93
CA ALA A 55 -4.00 -4.20 -2.64
C ALA A 55 -5.46 -4.67 -2.61
N ASP A 56 -6.36 -3.77 -2.25
CA ASP A 56 -7.77 -4.07 -2.09
C ASP A 56 -8.62 -3.57 -3.26
N THR A 57 -9.56 -4.39 -3.72
CA THR A 57 -10.50 -4.05 -4.78
C THR A 57 -11.92 -4.41 -4.36
N GLN A 58 -12.89 -4.06 -5.18
CA GLN A 58 -14.28 -4.44 -4.91
C GLN A 58 -14.49 -5.97 -4.87
N THR A 59 -13.75 -6.73 -5.67
CA THR A 59 -13.99 -8.18 -5.87
C THR A 59 -12.92 -9.07 -5.26
N GLY A 60 -11.74 -8.55 -4.95
CA GLY A 60 -10.64 -9.36 -4.47
C GLY A 60 -9.60 -8.58 -3.68
N ILE A 61 -8.88 -9.30 -2.83
CA ILE A 61 -7.71 -8.82 -2.12
C ILE A 61 -6.51 -9.45 -2.81
N TYR A 62 -5.62 -8.63 -3.34
CA TYR A 62 -4.40 -9.04 -4.02
C TYR A 62 -3.23 -8.90 -3.06
N PHE A 63 -2.31 -9.86 -3.09
CA PHE A 63 -1.12 -9.79 -2.27
C PHE A 63 0.09 -10.44 -2.95
N LEU A 64 1.25 -9.87 -2.70
CA LEU A 64 2.53 -10.41 -3.12
C LEU A 64 3.15 -11.18 -1.96
N ASN A 65 3.40 -12.47 -2.16
CA ASN A 65 4.23 -13.26 -1.26
C ASN A 65 5.69 -13.15 -1.71
N SER A 66 6.50 -12.44 -0.92
CA SER A 66 7.91 -12.22 -1.25
C SER A 66 8.78 -13.49 -1.15
N ASP A 67 8.36 -14.50 -0.37
CA ASP A 67 9.13 -15.72 -0.18
C ASP A 67 9.17 -16.58 -1.45
N ASN A 68 8.04 -16.64 -2.17
CA ASN A 68 7.95 -17.42 -3.41
C ASN A 68 7.88 -16.57 -4.69
N GLY A 69 7.73 -15.24 -4.56
CA GLY A 69 7.70 -14.29 -5.66
C GLY A 69 6.42 -14.31 -6.48
N PHE A 70 5.32 -14.87 -5.96
CA PHE A 70 4.04 -14.93 -6.66
C PHE A 70 3.04 -13.89 -6.15
N LEU A 71 2.28 -13.34 -7.09
CA LEU A 71 1.11 -12.51 -6.85
C LEU A 71 -0.13 -13.41 -6.75
N TYR A 72 -0.88 -13.27 -5.67
CA TYR A 72 -2.11 -14.01 -5.39
C TYR A 72 -3.31 -13.10 -5.36
N VAL A 73 -4.48 -13.71 -5.48
CA VAL A 73 -5.76 -13.07 -5.26
C VAL A 73 -6.62 -13.93 -4.33
N ILE A 74 -7.26 -13.28 -3.35
CA ILE A 74 -8.33 -13.84 -2.54
C ILE A 74 -9.64 -13.28 -3.09
N ASP A 75 -10.51 -14.13 -3.58
CA ASP A 75 -11.85 -13.76 -4.01
C ASP A 75 -12.74 -13.46 -2.79
N LYS A 76 -13.33 -12.27 -2.75
CA LYS A 76 -14.10 -11.80 -1.57
C LYS A 76 -15.44 -12.50 -1.39
N GLU A 77 -16.00 -13.11 -2.44
CA GLU A 77 -17.28 -13.83 -2.37
C GLU A 77 -17.07 -15.27 -1.88
N THR A 78 -16.06 -15.95 -2.42
CA THR A 78 -15.81 -17.37 -2.17
C THR A 78 -14.75 -17.63 -1.11
N HIS A 79 -13.96 -16.62 -0.74
CA HIS A 79 -12.76 -16.70 0.11
C HIS A 79 -11.69 -17.65 -0.45
N SER A 80 -11.77 -18.01 -1.73
CA SER A 80 -10.74 -18.83 -2.37
C SER A 80 -9.50 -18.00 -2.68
N CYS A 81 -8.34 -18.60 -2.46
CA CYS A 81 -7.04 -17.99 -2.74
C CYS A 81 -6.34 -18.75 -3.85
N GLN A 82 -5.76 -18.03 -4.81
CA GLN A 82 -5.00 -18.63 -5.92
C GLN A 82 -3.99 -17.63 -6.50
N PRO A 83 -2.92 -18.11 -7.17
CA PRO A 83 -2.04 -17.27 -7.97
C PRO A 83 -2.80 -16.51 -9.06
N LEU A 84 -2.48 -15.23 -9.25
CA LEU A 84 -3.12 -14.35 -10.23
C LEU A 84 -2.66 -14.67 -11.67
N CYS A 85 -3.07 -15.81 -12.18
CA CYS A 85 -2.76 -16.26 -13.54
C CYS A 85 -3.96 -17.00 -14.13
N ASN A 86 -4.40 -16.61 -15.31
CA ASN A 86 -5.56 -17.22 -15.97
C ASN A 86 -5.22 -18.34 -16.95
N ARG A 87 -3.95 -18.76 -17.03
CA ARG A 87 -3.52 -19.85 -17.92
C ARG A 87 -3.89 -21.21 -17.33
N SER A 88 -4.69 -21.99 -18.06
CA SER A 88 -5.14 -23.31 -17.63
C SER A 88 -4.04 -24.41 -17.69
N ASP A 89 -2.94 -24.17 -18.39
CA ASP A 89 -1.79 -25.06 -18.53
C ASP A 89 -0.64 -24.72 -17.57
N CYS A 90 -0.83 -23.75 -16.68
CA CYS A 90 0.18 -23.27 -15.76
C CYS A 90 0.13 -24.04 -14.43
N MET A 91 1.26 -24.48 -13.93
CA MET A 91 1.37 -25.09 -12.59
C MET A 91 1.48 -24.07 -11.47
N HIS A 92 1.65 -22.80 -11.84
CA HIS A 92 1.75 -21.66 -10.91
C HIS A 92 2.87 -21.85 -9.88
N ASP A 93 2.54 -21.66 -8.60
CA ASP A 93 3.45 -21.80 -7.46
C ASP A 93 3.93 -23.25 -7.21
N LYS A 94 3.26 -24.26 -7.79
CA LYS A 94 3.67 -25.68 -7.76
C LYS A 94 4.73 -26.03 -8.80
N GLU A 95 5.08 -25.11 -9.72
CA GLU A 95 6.16 -25.33 -10.67
C GLU A 95 7.52 -25.27 -9.97
N THR A 96 8.37 -26.27 -10.19
CA THR A 96 9.70 -26.36 -9.58
C THR A 96 10.80 -25.76 -10.45
N SER A 97 10.59 -25.69 -11.76
CA SER A 97 11.55 -25.10 -12.70
C SER A 97 11.45 -23.58 -12.71
N PHE A 98 12.52 -22.88 -12.34
CA PHE A 98 12.58 -21.42 -12.34
C PHE A 98 12.28 -20.83 -13.73
N GLU A 99 12.79 -21.44 -14.80
CA GLU A 99 12.53 -20.96 -16.17
C GLU A 99 11.05 -21.06 -16.55
N LYS A 100 10.36 -22.12 -16.11
CA LYS A 100 8.93 -22.27 -16.34
C LYS A 100 8.10 -21.34 -15.44
N LYS A 101 8.54 -21.07 -14.20
CA LYS A 101 7.90 -20.07 -13.35
C LYS A 101 7.83 -18.71 -14.03
N LYS A 102 8.88 -18.30 -14.76
CA LYS A 102 8.91 -17.05 -15.52
C LYS A 102 7.83 -16.93 -16.59
N GLU A 103 7.29 -18.04 -17.07
CA GLU A 103 6.19 -18.05 -18.03
C GLU A 103 4.84 -17.76 -17.37
N CYS A 104 4.74 -17.85 -16.04
CA CYS A 104 3.53 -17.55 -15.29
C CYS A 104 3.37 -16.04 -15.10
N THR A 105 2.21 -15.49 -15.45
CA THR A 105 1.93 -14.05 -15.30
C THR A 105 1.94 -13.60 -13.84
N ALA A 106 1.60 -14.50 -12.91
CA ALA A 106 1.63 -14.23 -11.48
C ALA A 106 3.04 -14.25 -10.86
N PHE A 107 4.04 -14.82 -11.55
CA PHE A 107 5.40 -14.89 -11.02
C PHE A 107 6.12 -13.57 -11.31
N LEU A 108 6.36 -12.78 -10.27
CA LEU A 108 6.97 -11.46 -10.39
C LEU A 108 8.49 -11.51 -10.24
N ASN A 109 9.02 -12.54 -9.58
CA ASN A 109 10.44 -12.69 -9.28
C ASN A 109 11.05 -11.42 -8.65
N THR A 110 10.34 -10.85 -7.71
CA THR A 110 10.75 -9.63 -7.04
C THR A 110 10.75 -9.82 -5.53
N TYR A 111 11.72 -9.18 -4.87
CA TYR A 111 11.79 -9.02 -3.42
C TYR A 111 11.29 -7.63 -2.98
N PHE A 112 10.97 -6.78 -3.94
CA PHE A 112 10.36 -5.49 -3.66
C PHE A 112 8.89 -5.68 -3.30
N LYS A 113 8.47 -4.97 -2.30
CA LYS A 113 7.24 -5.22 -1.58
C LYS A 113 6.11 -4.25 -1.95
N SER A 114 6.38 -3.26 -2.80
CA SER A 114 5.36 -2.30 -3.23
C SER A 114 4.34 -2.96 -4.12
N LEU A 115 3.09 -2.98 -3.67
CA LEU A 115 1.94 -3.45 -4.41
C LEU A 115 0.84 -2.40 -4.33
N VAL A 116 0.36 -1.91 -5.45
CA VAL A 116 -0.59 -0.80 -5.51
C VAL A 116 -1.74 -1.14 -6.45
N TYR A 117 -2.98 -0.94 -6.00
CA TYR A 117 -4.15 -0.96 -6.87
C TYR A 117 -4.47 0.45 -7.35
N TYR A 118 -4.61 0.62 -8.65
CA TYR A 118 -4.99 1.87 -9.26
C TYR A 118 -5.63 1.62 -10.63
N ASN A 119 -6.76 2.25 -10.90
CA ASN A 119 -7.44 2.21 -12.20
C ASN A 119 -7.55 0.79 -12.79
N ASP A 120 -8.16 -0.14 -12.02
CA ASP A 120 -8.42 -1.55 -12.37
C ASP A 120 -7.18 -2.39 -12.70
N CYS A 121 -6.01 -1.95 -12.26
CA CYS A 121 -4.76 -2.69 -12.40
C CYS A 121 -4.02 -2.80 -11.07
N ILE A 122 -3.22 -3.85 -10.95
CA ILE A 122 -2.26 -4.05 -9.87
C ILE A 122 -0.89 -3.64 -10.38
N TYR A 123 -0.21 -2.78 -9.64
CA TYR A 123 1.12 -2.27 -9.94
C TYR A 123 2.13 -2.83 -8.96
N PHE A 124 3.32 -3.13 -9.46
CA PHE A 124 4.41 -3.70 -8.67
C PHE A 124 5.77 -3.29 -9.24
N GLN A 125 6.80 -3.43 -8.44
CA GLN A 125 8.18 -3.13 -8.83
C GLN A 125 8.94 -4.41 -9.14
N THR A 126 9.78 -4.36 -10.19
CA THR A 126 10.80 -5.37 -10.46
C THR A 126 12.16 -4.71 -10.61
N VAL A 127 13.21 -5.49 -10.32
CA VAL A 127 14.60 -5.09 -10.56
C VAL A 127 15.33 -6.22 -11.25
N GLU A 128 16.03 -5.91 -12.31
CA GLU A 128 16.83 -6.87 -13.06
C GLU A 128 18.23 -6.34 -13.32
N ASP A 129 19.24 -7.20 -13.16
CA ASP A 129 20.58 -6.93 -13.64
C ASP A 129 20.62 -7.09 -15.16
N LYS A 130 21.02 -6.04 -15.86
CA LYS A 130 21.21 -6.01 -17.31
C LYS A 130 22.68 -5.74 -17.63
N THR A 131 23.15 -6.28 -18.72
CA THR A 131 24.49 -5.98 -19.24
C THR A 131 24.36 -5.25 -20.58
N ASP A 132 24.97 -4.09 -20.68
CA ASP A 132 24.95 -3.31 -21.92
C ASP A 132 25.92 -3.91 -22.97
N LYS A 133 25.93 -3.28 -24.17
CA LYS A 133 26.78 -3.68 -25.31
C LYS A 133 28.29 -3.56 -25.03
N ASP A 134 28.67 -2.75 -24.04
CA ASP A 134 30.06 -2.53 -23.65
C ASP A 134 30.49 -3.45 -22.50
N GLY A 135 29.60 -4.37 -22.08
CA GLY A 135 29.83 -5.36 -21.02
C GLY A 135 29.64 -4.82 -19.60
N VAL A 136 29.08 -3.62 -19.44
CA VAL A 136 28.81 -3.01 -18.13
C VAL A 136 27.49 -3.52 -17.61
N THR A 137 27.51 -4.14 -16.42
CA THR A 137 26.29 -4.57 -15.72
C THR A 137 25.72 -3.38 -14.95
N TYR A 138 24.40 -3.20 -15.06
CA TYR A 138 23.64 -2.20 -14.35
C TYR A 138 22.29 -2.77 -13.88
N GLU A 139 21.77 -2.21 -12.82
CA GLU A 139 20.47 -2.54 -12.27
C GLU A 139 19.39 -1.71 -12.97
N LEU A 140 18.41 -2.38 -13.57
CA LEU A 140 17.25 -1.78 -14.20
C LEU A 140 16.07 -1.87 -13.26
N ASN A 141 15.57 -0.72 -12.81
CA ASN A 141 14.36 -0.63 -11.98
C ASN A 141 13.15 -0.43 -12.89
N GLU A 142 12.11 -1.23 -12.69
CA GLU A 142 10.88 -1.17 -13.48
C GLU A 142 9.64 -1.14 -12.60
N ILE A 143 8.68 -0.31 -12.96
CA ILE A 143 7.33 -0.34 -12.41
C ILE A 143 6.43 -0.94 -13.48
N CYS A 144 5.83 -2.05 -13.12
CA CYS A 144 4.98 -2.86 -13.98
C CYS A 144 3.53 -2.78 -13.53
N LYS A 145 2.61 -3.12 -14.41
CA LYS A 145 1.21 -3.38 -14.05
C LYS A 145 0.71 -4.68 -14.64
N ILE A 146 -0.33 -5.23 -14.04
CA ILE A 146 -1.10 -6.37 -14.50
C ILE A 146 -2.58 -6.11 -14.26
N SER A 147 -3.44 -6.57 -15.18
CA SER A 147 -4.89 -6.48 -14.98
C SER A 147 -5.34 -7.34 -13.80
N THR A 148 -6.43 -6.96 -13.14
CA THR A 148 -6.98 -7.71 -11.98
C THR A 148 -7.41 -9.15 -12.29
N ASP A 149 -7.53 -9.51 -13.57
CA ASP A 149 -7.78 -10.88 -14.04
C ASP A 149 -6.51 -11.69 -14.35
N GLY A 150 -5.32 -11.16 -14.08
CA GLY A 150 -4.03 -11.80 -14.35
C GLY A 150 -3.54 -11.72 -15.80
N THR A 151 -4.16 -10.88 -16.62
CA THR A 151 -3.77 -10.61 -18.03
C THR A 151 -3.01 -9.30 -18.17
N ASN A 152 -2.52 -9.04 -19.40
CA ASN A 152 -1.98 -7.73 -19.79
C ASN A 152 -0.87 -7.19 -18.89
N ARG A 153 0.07 -8.05 -18.51
CA ARG A 153 1.27 -7.60 -17.78
C ARG A 153 2.15 -6.77 -18.72
N GLU A 154 2.47 -5.55 -18.30
CA GLU A 154 3.32 -4.64 -19.07
C GLU A 154 4.22 -3.78 -18.17
N VAL A 155 5.36 -3.36 -18.71
CA VAL A 155 6.25 -2.38 -18.08
C VAL A 155 5.76 -0.99 -18.42
N LEU A 156 5.52 -0.16 -17.41
CA LEU A 156 5.10 1.23 -17.58
C LEU A 156 6.25 2.20 -17.51
N TYR A 157 7.09 2.05 -16.51
CA TYR A 157 8.22 2.92 -16.26
C TYR A 157 9.47 2.06 -16.06
N SER A 158 10.55 2.43 -16.70
CA SER A 158 11.82 1.73 -16.65
C SER A 158 12.95 2.73 -16.55
N THR A 159 13.85 2.55 -15.59
CA THR A 159 14.95 3.45 -15.36
C THR A 159 16.22 2.74 -14.86
N ARG A 160 17.37 3.16 -15.37
CA ARG A 160 18.68 2.83 -14.82
C ARG A 160 19.30 3.98 -14.03
N ASP A 161 18.68 5.17 -14.10
CA ASP A 161 19.22 6.40 -13.55
C ASP A 161 18.79 6.63 -12.09
N TYR A 162 17.81 5.87 -11.62
CA TYR A 162 17.30 5.94 -10.26
C TYR A 162 17.27 4.57 -9.60
N THR A 163 17.57 4.52 -8.30
CA THR A 163 17.18 3.43 -7.41
C THR A 163 15.82 3.78 -6.84
N ILE A 164 14.85 2.87 -6.93
CA ILE A 164 13.51 3.02 -6.37
C ILE A 164 13.43 2.12 -5.14
N TRP A 165 13.11 2.65 -3.97
CA TRP A 165 12.95 1.87 -2.74
C TRP A 165 11.50 1.50 -2.46
N ASP A 166 10.59 2.44 -2.68
CA ASP A 166 9.14 2.25 -2.61
C ASP A 166 8.45 3.16 -3.60
N PHE A 167 7.25 2.79 -4.05
CA PHE A 167 6.47 3.64 -4.93
C PHE A 167 4.99 3.56 -4.56
N LYS A 168 4.27 4.62 -4.89
CA LYS A 168 2.83 4.74 -4.76
C LYS A 168 2.25 5.36 -6.03
N ILE A 169 0.98 5.06 -6.27
CA ILE A 169 0.25 5.72 -7.37
C ILE A 169 -0.90 6.51 -6.77
N HIS A 170 -0.93 7.78 -7.08
CA HIS A 170 -1.92 8.69 -6.53
C HIS A 170 -2.26 9.76 -7.57
N ARG A 171 -3.54 9.92 -7.86
CA ARG A 171 -4.08 10.97 -8.75
C ARG A 171 -3.33 11.14 -10.06
N GLY A 172 -3.12 10.03 -10.77
CA GLY A 172 -2.51 10.06 -12.10
C GLY A 172 -1.00 10.17 -12.15
N TYR A 173 -0.31 10.04 -11.01
CA TYR A 173 1.14 10.05 -10.92
C TYR A 173 1.67 8.86 -10.13
N ILE A 174 2.84 8.39 -10.53
CA ILE A 174 3.69 7.52 -9.74
C ILE A 174 4.59 8.42 -8.90
N TYR A 175 4.56 8.24 -7.60
CA TYR A 175 5.50 8.85 -6.66
C TYR A 175 6.42 7.76 -6.15
N PHE A 176 7.71 8.03 -6.06
CA PHE A 176 8.64 7.06 -5.50
C PHE A 176 9.73 7.72 -4.66
N ASP A 177 10.05 7.05 -3.55
CA ASP A 177 11.24 7.36 -2.78
C ASP A 177 12.45 6.69 -3.42
N GLY A 178 13.51 7.44 -3.60
CA GLY A 178 14.68 6.91 -4.27
C GLY A 178 15.88 7.84 -4.24
N SER A 179 16.91 7.43 -4.95
CA SER A 179 18.06 8.29 -5.23
C SER A 179 18.48 8.22 -6.69
N LYS A 180 18.95 9.33 -7.20
CA LYS A 180 19.58 9.35 -8.50
C LYS A 180 20.94 8.65 -8.42
N LYS A 181 21.21 7.75 -9.34
CA LYS A 181 22.49 7.05 -9.44
C LYS A 181 23.55 7.98 -10.01
N ASP A 182 24.79 7.84 -9.57
CA ASP A 182 25.94 8.54 -10.15
C ASP A 182 26.29 7.99 -11.56
N ASN A 183 27.25 8.60 -12.23
CA ASN A 183 27.71 8.15 -13.55
C ASN A 183 28.35 6.75 -13.54
N LYS A 184 28.58 6.15 -12.37
CA LYS A 184 29.09 4.78 -12.19
C LYS A 184 28.00 3.78 -11.82
N GLY A 185 26.74 4.23 -11.72
CA GLY A 185 25.60 3.42 -11.35
C GLY A 185 25.43 3.18 -9.85
N ALA A 186 26.23 3.84 -9.00
CA ALA A 186 26.08 3.77 -7.56
C ALA A 186 24.97 4.73 -7.11
N ALA A 187 24.04 4.23 -6.26
CA ALA A 187 23.11 5.09 -5.57
C ALA A 187 23.85 5.94 -4.54
N GLU A 188 23.78 7.25 -4.67
CA GLU A 188 24.27 8.15 -3.65
C GLU A 188 23.23 8.19 -2.51
N GLY A 189 23.44 7.39 -1.46
CA GLY A 189 22.53 7.33 -0.30
C GLY A 189 22.31 8.66 0.42
N SER A 190 23.18 9.67 0.16
CA SER A 190 23.01 11.04 0.64
C SER A 190 22.03 11.88 -0.20
N ASN A 191 21.55 11.39 -1.35
CA ASN A 191 20.74 12.14 -2.30
C ASN A 191 19.32 11.56 -2.41
N MET A 192 18.76 11.16 -1.30
CA MET A 192 17.36 10.71 -1.25
C MET A 192 16.40 11.85 -1.56
N ALA A 193 15.39 11.55 -2.35
CA ALA A 193 14.31 12.46 -2.67
C ALA A 193 13.02 11.72 -2.98
N LEU A 194 11.90 12.42 -2.85
CA LEU A 194 10.65 12.03 -3.46
C LEU A 194 10.64 12.49 -4.91
N TYR A 195 10.39 11.55 -5.80
CA TYR A 195 10.27 11.76 -7.24
C TYR A 195 8.85 11.54 -7.72
N LYS A 196 8.54 12.14 -8.87
CA LYS A 196 7.22 12.00 -9.51
C LYS A 196 7.37 11.78 -11.00
N VAL A 197 6.57 10.88 -11.55
CA VAL A 197 6.42 10.67 -12.99
C VAL A 197 4.93 10.39 -13.29
N SER A 198 4.47 10.67 -14.52
CA SER A 198 3.10 10.36 -14.92
C SER A 198 2.78 8.88 -14.73
N ALA A 199 1.56 8.53 -14.32
CA ALA A 199 1.14 7.15 -14.11
C ALA A 199 1.09 6.29 -15.39
N ASP A 200 1.20 6.90 -16.57
CA ASP A 200 1.40 6.20 -17.85
C ASP A 200 2.90 5.95 -18.16
N GLY A 201 3.79 6.28 -17.23
CA GLY A 201 5.23 6.10 -17.34
C GLY A 201 5.92 7.02 -18.35
N LYS A 202 5.20 8.01 -18.89
CA LYS A 202 5.72 8.91 -19.93
C LYS A 202 6.13 10.26 -19.34
N GLY A 203 7.06 10.90 -20.02
CA GLY A 203 7.55 12.22 -19.62
C GLY A 203 8.82 12.16 -18.79
N ASN A 204 9.14 13.28 -18.15
CA ASN A 204 10.30 13.40 -17.29
C ASN A 204 9.97 12.92 -15.88
N THR A 205 11.00 12.46 -15.19
CA THR A 205 10.96 12.26 -13.75
C THR A 205 11.33 13.57 -13.07
N ASP A 206 10.40 14.10 -12.28
CA ASP A 206 10.58 15.34 -11.55
C ASP A 206 10.99 15.04 -10.10
N GLU A 207 11.99 15.74 -9.59
CA GLU A 207 12.36 15.73 -8.18
C GLU A 207 11.45 16.72 -7.43
N LEU A 208 10.61 16.19 -6.52
CA LEU A 208 9.64 17.00 -5.78
C LEU A 208 10.19 17.48 -4.45
N LEU A 209 10.62 16.56 -3.61
CA LEU A 209 11.11 16.85 -2.27
C LEU A 209 12.51 16.25 -2.11
N PRO A 210 13.56 17.04 -2.38
CA PRO A 210 14.93 16.60 -2.21
C PRO A 210 15.30 16.60 -0.72
N TYR A 211 15.22 15.43 -0.06
CA TYR A 211 15.47 15.29 1.38
C TYR A 211 16.85 15.82 1.79
N TYR A 212 17.84 15.63 0.94
CA TYR A 212 19.22 16.07 1.16
C TYR A 212 19.41 17.60 1.24
N LYS A 213 18.46 18.40 0.73
CA LYS A 213 18.54 19.88 0.77
C LYS A 213 18.06 20.48 2.07
N TYR A 214 17.36 19.71 2.90
CA TYR A 214 16.77 20.21 4.13
C TYR A 214 17.41 19.54 5.34
N ASP A 215 17.96 20.31 6.27
CA ASP A 215 18.65 19.78 7.45
C ASP A 215 17.79 18.80 8.26
N ILE A 216 16.48 19.09 8.37
CA ILE A 216 15.54 18.22 9.07
C ILE A 216 15.31 16.90 8.33
N LEU A 217 15.42 16.88 7.00
CA LEU A 217 15.16 15.73 6.15
C LEU A 217 16.44 14.95 5.78
N ASN A 218 17.60 15.58 5.86
CA ASN A 218 18.87 14.97 5.48
C ASN A 218 19.29 13.89 6.49
N GLY A 219 19.60 12.69 6.00
CA GLY A 219 20.01 11.55 6.83
C GLY A 219 18.86 10.88 7.60
N MET A 220 17.64 11.02 7.14
CA MET A 220 16.45 10.43 7.74
C MET A 220 16.13 9.05 7.21
N SER A 221 15.25 8.37 7.98
CA SER A 221 14.46 7.23 7.52
C SER A 221 13.00 7.64 7.42
N VAL A 222 12.39 7.39 6.26
CA VAL A 222 10.94 7.47 6.08
C VAL A 222 10.34 6.21 6.67
N CYS A 223 9.50 6.36 7.71
CA CYS A 223 8.91 5.24 8.42
C CYS A 223 7.51 4.91 7.93
N ASP A 224 6.75 5.91 7.48
CA ASP A 224 5.40 5.74 6.94
C ASP A 224 5.05 6.90 6.00
N THR A 225 4.27 6.59 4.97
CA THR A 225 3.74 7.55 4.00
C THR A 225 2.25 7.35 3.86
N ARG A 226 1.51 8.45 3.79
CA ARG A 226 0.05 8.44 3.58
C ARG A 226 -0.35 9.50 2.57
N PHE A 227 -0.87 9.05 1.43
CA PHE A 227 -1.51 9.95 0.48
C PHE A 227 -3.00 10.09 0.82
N TYR A 228 -3.49 11.31 0.82
CA TYR A 228 -4.91 11.59 1.04
C TYR A 228 -5.31 12.92 0.41
N GLY A 229 -6.20 12.88 -0.57
CA GLY A 229 -6.57 14.09 -1.27
C GLY A 229 -5.37 14.76 -1.94
N ASN A 230 -5.15 16.02 -1.66
CA ASN A 230 -3.98 16.77 -2.15
C ASN A 230 -2.77 16.72 -1.21
N HIS A 231 -2.81 15.87 -0.19
CA HIS A 231 -1.77 15.79 0.82
C HIS A 231 -0.95 14.50 0.71
N LEU A 232 0.34 14.62 0.98
CA LEU A 232 1.24 13.54 1.31
C LEU A 232 1.76 13.77 2.72
N PHE A 233 1.45 12.86 3.64
CA PHE A 233 1.98 12.87 4.99
C PHE A 233 3.15 11.91 5.09
N LEU A 234 4.26 12.38 5.65
CA LEU A 234 5.48 11.60 5.87
C LEU A 234 5.75 11.54 7.37
N TRP A 235 5.78 10.36 7.94
CA TRP A 235 6.33 10.15 9.27
C TRP A 235 7.78 9.69 9.12
N ILE A 236 8.67 10.45 9.69
CA ILE A 236 10.09 10.31 9.50
C ILE A 236 10.81 10.27 10.83
N THR A 237 11.91 9.54 10.89
CA THR A 237 12.81 9.53 12.05
C THR A 237 14.20 10.00 11.65
N LYS A 238 14.86 10.68 12.56
CA LYS A 238 16.24 11.15 12.43
C LYS A 238 17.02 10.85 13.66
N LEU A 239 18.19 10.25 13.50
CA LEU A 239 19.12 10.03 14.59
C LEU A 239 19.99 11.28 14.80
N ASP A 240 19.95 11.82 16.02
CA ASP A 240 20.84 12.87 16.47
C ASP A 240 21.73 12.29 17.58
N GLY A 241 22.89 11.81 17.21
CA GLY A 241 23.74 11.00 18.08
C GLY A 241 23.06 9.66 18.43
N THR A 242 22.68 9.48 19.69
CA THR A 242 21.94 8.30 20.15
C THR A 242 20.44 8.54 20.33
N LYS A 243 19.98 9.78 20.08
CA LYS A 243 18.58 10.17 20.25
C LYS A 243 17.88 10.12 18.91
N GLU A 244 16.80 9.35 18.85
CA GLU A 244 15.87 9.35 17.73
C GLU A 244 14.83 10.46 17.91
N ASN A 245 14.66 11.28 16.90
CA ASN A 245 13.60 12.30 16.83
C ASN A 245 12.66 11.95 15.69
N SER A 246 11.37 12.01 15.95
CA SER A 246 10.33 11.75 14.96
C SER A 246 9.65 13.05 14.54
N TYR A 247 9.30 13.11 13.26
CA TYR A 247 8.64 14.27 12.66
C TYR A 247 7.48 13.80 11.78
N LEU A 248 6.41 14.59 11.78
CA LEU A 248 5.31 14.45 10.82
C LEU A 248 5.35 15.63 9.86
N ILE A 249 5.53 15.34 8.60
CA ILE A 249 5.58 16.32 7.52
C ILE A 249 4.29 16.21 6.71
N ASN A 250 3.69 17.35 6.39
CA ASN A 250 2.67 17.48 5.35
C ASN A 250 3.29 18.10 4.11
N TYR A 251 3.14 17.45 2.97
CA TYR A 251 3.51 17.98 1.66
C TYR A 251 2.23 18.18 0.85
N ASP A 252 1.95 19.42 0.44
CA ASP A 252 0.82 19.79 -0.38
C ASP A 252 1.16 19.58 -1.86
N LEU A 253 0.50 18.62 -2.50
CA LEU A 253 0.74 18.19 -3.88
C LEU A 253 0.32 19.23 -4.94
N GLN A 254 -0.50 20.23 -4.58
CA GLN A 254 -0.92 21.28 -5.49
C GLN A 254 0.05 22.47 -5.49
N THR A 255 0.54 22.81 -4.31
CA THR A 255 1.37 24.00 -4.12
C THR A 255 2.86 23.71 -4.04
N ASP A 256 3.22 22.42 -4.01
CA ASP A 256 4.60 21.91 -3.84
C ASP A 256 5.27 22.47 -2.56
N LYS A 257 4.48 22.64 -1.49
CA LYS A 257 4.96 23.12 -0.19
C LYS A 257 4.92 22.02 0.84
N TRP A 258 5.93 21.97 1.66
CA TRP A 258 5.97 21.09 2.81
C TRP A 258 5.98 21.89 4.13
N GLU A 259 5.45 21.27 5.18
CA GLU A 259 5.37 21.82 6.51
C GLU A 259 5.66 20.75 7.56
N ASN A 260 6.46 21.10 8.57
CA ASN A 260 6.70 20.25 9.72
C ASN A 260 5.55 20.42 10.73
N LEU A 261 4.60 19.48 10.73
CA LEU A 261 3.45 19.54 11.63
C LEU A 261 3.85 19.30 13.10
N SER A 262 4.94 18.56 13.35
CA SER A 262 5.40 18.28 14.72
C SER A 262 5.76 19.53 15.51
N GLU A 263 6.05 20.65 14.85
CA GLU A 263 6.28 21.93 15.52
C GLU A 263 5.00 22.58 16.07
N LYS A 264 3.85 22.16 15.54
CA LYS A 264 2.53 22.68 15.93
C LYS A 264 1.81 21.77 16.91
N LEU A 265 2.17 20.48 16.95
CA LEU A 265 1.52 19.52 17.81
C LEU A 265 1.94 19.73 19.27
N GLU A 266 0.95 19.75 20.16
CA GLU A 266 1.15 19.87 21.60
C GLU A 266 1.74 18.59 22.24
N VAL A 267 1.58 17.45 21.55
CA VAL A 267 2.11 16.14 21.97
C VAL A 267 2.95 15.53 20.89
N ASN A 268 4.00 14.83 21.27
CA ASN A 268 4.84 14.10 20.33
C ASN A 268 4.09 12.90 19.75
N ILE A 269 4.24 12.68 18.44
CA ILE A 269 3.85 11.43 17.80
C ILE A 269 4.92 10.41 18.07
N ASN A 270 4.57 9.32 18.76
CA ASN A 270 5.47 8.21 19.05
C ASN A 270 4.98 6.86 18.50
N SER A 271 3.97 6.91 17.62
CA SER A 271 3.39 5.76 16.96
C SER A 271 3.07 6.10 15.50
N MET A 272 2.70 5.12 14.74
CA MET A 272 2.12 5.35 13.42
C MET A 272 0.88 6.23 13.53
N PHE A 273 0.57 6.91 12.44
CA PHE A 273 -0.63 7.72 12.31
C PHE A 273 -1.53 7.14 11.21
N THR A 274 -2.78 7.57 11.17
CA THR A 274 -3.71 7.30 10.08
C THR A 274 -4.60 8.51 9.84
N ILE A 275 -5.47 8.45 8.83
CA ILE A 275 -6.43 9.51 8.53
C ILE A 275 -7.83 8.92 8.68
N PHE A 276 -8.66 9.57 9.49
CA PHE A 276 -10.04 9.16 9.74
C PHE A 276 -10.92 10.38 9.97
N ASN A 277 -12.13 10.41 9.40
CA ASN A 277 -13.03 11.57 9.44
C ASN A 277 -12.38 12.87 8.92
N ASP A 278 -11.56 12.79 7.88
CA ASP A 278 -10.78 13.92 7.33
C ASP A 278 -9.88 14.62 8.36
N LYS A 279 -9.38 13.86 9.33
CA LYS A 279 -8.45 14.30 10.38
C LYS A 279 -7.23 13.39 10.43
N LEU A 280 -6.10 13.94 10.84
CA LEU A 280 -4.95 13.17 11.24
C LEU A 280 -5.20 12.56 12.62
N ILE A 281 -4.98 11.25 12.74
CA ILE A 281 -5.16 10.49 13.97
C ILE A 281 -3.82 9.93 14.40
N PHE A 282 -3.43 10.16 15.63
CA PHE A 282 -2.18 9.66 16.21
C PHE A 282 -2.33 9.36 17.70
N ALA A 283 -1.40 8.60 18.27
CA ALA A 283 -1.42 8.28 19.68
C ALA A 283 -0.17 8.82 20.39
N ASN A 284 -0.33 9.07 21.71
CA ASN A 284 0.75 9.27 22.65
C ASN A 284 0.43 8.47 23.92
N GLY A 285 1.13 7.36 24.12
CA GLY A 285 0.76 6.37 25.12
C GLY A 285 -0.64 5.82 24.87
N SER A 286 -1.49 5.78 25.90
CA SER A 286 -2.88 5.31 25.78
C SER A 286 -3.84 6.32 25.14
N LYS A 287 -3.40 7.56 24.95
CA LYS A 287 -4.28 8.65 24.52
C LYS A 287 -4.23 8.83 23.02
N VAL A 288 -5.40 8.84 22.39
CA VAL A 288 -5.57 9.05 20.95
C VAL A 288 -6.09 10.46 20.67
N TYR A 289 -5.45 11.10 19.73
CA TYR A 289 -5.68 12.48 19.35
C TYR A 289 -6.08 12.58 17.89
N GLU A 290 -6.80 13.62 17.57
CA GLU A 290 -7.02 14.11 16.21
C GLU A 290 -6.53 15.53 16.05
N CYS A 291 -6.19 15.92 14.82
CA CYS A 291 -5.99 17.31 14.43
C CYS A 291 -6.33 17.52 12.94
N ASP A 292 -6.41 18.77 12.53
CA ASP A 292 -6.55 19.12 11.12
C ASP A 292 -5.26 18.79 10.34
N PHE A 293 -5.34 18.74 9.01
CA PHE A 293 -4.20 18.43 8.14
C PHE A 293 -3.07 19.47 8.22
N ASN A 294 -3.34 20.65 8.77
CA ASN A 294 -2.34 21.67 9.07
C ASN A 294 -1.79 21.61 10.52
N GLY A 295 -2.16 20.58 11.28
CA GLY A 295 -1.72 20.38 12.67
C GLY A 295 -2.46 21.19 13.71
N GLU A 296 -3.47 21.99 13.31
CA GLU A 296 -4.29 22.79 14.22
C GLU A 296 -5.47 21.97 14.80
N ASN A 297 -6.18 22.57 15.77
CA ASN A 297 -7.36 22.02 16.42
C ASN A 297 -7.13 20.61 17.03
N GLN A 298 -5.97 20.41 17.63
CA GLN A 298 -5.64 19.15 18.29
C GLN A 298 -6.59 18.86 19.45
N MET A 299 -7.16 17.66 19.47
CA MET A 299 -8.09 17.21 20.50
C MET A 299 -7.86 15.74 20.88
N LYS A 300 -7.82 15.45 22.19
CA LYS A 300 -7.90 14.07 22.68
C LYS A 300 -9.36 13.63 22.61
N PHE A 301 -9.65 12.53 21.92
CA PHE A 301 -11.01 11.97 21.84
C PHE A 301 -11.17 10.61 22.50
N LEU A 302 -10.07 9.88 22.75
CA LEU A 302 -10.11 8.55 23.35
C LEU A 302 -8.94 8.36 24.33
N ASP A 303 -9.18 7.64 25.42
CA ASP A 303 -8.13 7.07 26.27
C ASP A 303 -8.31 5.54 26.29
N CYS A 304 -7.41 4.84 25.60
CA CYS A 304 -7.50 3.40 25.41
C CYS A 304 -7.34 2.62 26.73
N SER A 305 -6.68 3.20 27.73
CA SER A 305 -6.53 2.57 29.06
C SER A 305 -7.86 2.41 29.81
N ASP A 306 -8.90 3.16 29.42
CA ASP A 306 -10.24 3.01 29.99
C ASP A 306 -10.93 1.73 29.47
N LEU A 307 -10.49 1.19 28.34
CA LEU A 307 -11.07 0.01 27.71
C LEU A 307 -10.32 -1.28 28.06
N ILE A 308 -9.01 -1.18 28.30
CA ILE A 308 -8.14 -2.34 28.47
C ILE A 308 -7.02 -2.04 29.46
N ALA A 309 -6.98 -2.78 30.55
CA ALA A 309 -5.94 -2.66 31.54
C ALA A 309 -4.71 -3.55 31.20
N GLY A 310 -3.50 -3.06 31.51
CA GLY A 310 -2.28 -3.82 31.35
C GLY A 310 -1.64 -3.74 29.96
N TYR A 311 -2.18 -2.95 29.06
CA TYR A 311 -1.60 -2.65 27.76
C TYR A 311 -0.93 -1.27 27.80
N GLN A 312 0.14 -1.11 27.06
CA GLN A 312 0.97 0.11 27.13
C GLN A 312 1.15 0.77 25.76
N TYR A 313 1.11 -0.03 24.69
CA TYR A 313 1.34 0.43 23.32
C TYR A 313 0.02 0.44 22.55
N TYR A 314 -0.35 1.61 22.08
CA TYR A 314 -1.58 1.80 21.30
C TYR A 314 -1.24 2.50 20.00
N THR A 315 -1.58 1.87 18.90
CA THR A 315 -1.26 2.39 17.56
C THR A 315 -2.51 2.50 16.71
N PRO A 316 -2.96 3.71 16.37
CA PRO A 316 -3.98 3.92 15.35
C PRO A 316 -3.35 3.65 13.98
N PHE A 317 -3.51 2.44 13.45
CA PHE A 317 -2.74 2.02 12.29
C PHE A 317 -3.51 2.06 10.98
N THR A 318 -4.85 2.01 11.00
CA THR A 318 -5.68 2.02 9.79
C THR A 318 -7.15 2.31 10.11
N ASN A 319 -7.98 2.34 9.08
CA ASN A 319 -9.43 2.39 9.19
C ASN A 319 -10.11 1.65 8.03
N ASP A 320 -11.38 1.33 8.18
CA ASP A 320 -12.20 0.67 7.16
C ASP A 320 -13.24 1.60 6.52
N GLY A 321 -13.05 2.89 6.69
CA GLY A 321 -13.99 3.93 6.26
C GLY A 321 -15.14 4.17 7.23
N GLU A 322 -15.48 3.20 8.09
CA GLU A 322 -16.53 3.32 9.12
C GLU A 322 -15.93 3.35 10.53
N ASN A 323 -14.85 2.61 10.76
CA ASN A 323 -14.18 2.52 12.04
C ASN A 323 -12.68 2.83 11.89
N LEU A 324 -12.16 3.61 12.83
CA LEU A 324 -10.74 3.67 13.14
C LEU A 324 -10.35 2.38 13.86
N ILE A 325 -9.23 1.79 13.51
CA ILE A 325 -8.73 0.56 14.10
C ILE A 325 -7.42 0.84 14.81
N ILE A 326 -7.39 0.52 16.10
CA ILE A 326 -6.24 0.76 16.97
C ILE A 326 -5.78 -0.59 17.50
N SER A 327 -4.53 -0.94 17.25
CA SER A 327 -3.92 -2.11 17.89
C SER A 327 -3.47 -1.76 19.30
N ALA A 328 -3.59 -2.72 20.19
CA ALA A 328 -3.08 -2.62 21.57
C ALA A 328 -2.11 -3.77 21.84
N ALA A 329 -0.95 -3.46 22.41
CA ALA A 329 0.06 -4.43 22.80
C ALA A 329 0.53 -4.20 24.24
N ASN A 330 0.96 -5.26 24.92
CA ASN A 330 1.58 -5.20 26.25
C ASN A 330 3.11 -5.33 26.16
N ASP A 331 3.79 -5.33 27.31
CA ASP A 331 5.25 -5.46 27.38
C ASP A 331 5.77 -6.83 26.89
N ASP A 332 4.93 -7.85 26.91
CA ASP A 332 5.25 -9.19 26.39
C ASP A 332 5.02 -9.28 24.87
N ASN A 333 4.69 -8.14 24.22
CA ASN A 333 4.29 -8.01 22.81
C ASN A 333 3.03 -8.80 22.43
N GLU A 334 2.23 -9.24 23.41
CA GLU A 334 0.93 -9.80 23.12
C GLU A 334 0.03 -8.71 22.50
N ALA A 335 -0.36 -8.89 21.27
CA ALA A 335 -1.16 -7.96 20.48
C ALA A 335 -2.43 -8.66 19.97
N ASP A 336 -3.18 -9.28 20.88
CA ASP A 336 -4.39 -10.04 20.58
C ASP A 336 -5.67 -9.20 20.62
N LYS A 337 -5.57 -7.87 20.74
CA LYS A 337 -6.72 -7.00 20.90
C LYS A 337 -6.69 -5.80 19.97
N LEU A 338 -7.86 -5.54 19.40
CA LEU A 338 -8.12 -4.36 18.58
C LEU A 338 -9.22 -3.51 19.20
N ILE A 339 -9.05 -2.20 19.14
CA ILE A 339 -10.07 -1.22 19.49
C ILE A 339 -10.65 -0.68 18.18
N PHE A 340 -11.95 -0.84 18.00
CA PHE A 340 -12.72 -0.27 16.91
C PHE A 340 -13.40 0.99 17.41
N CYS A 341 -13.13 2.12 16.79
CA CYS A 341 -13.71 3.40 17.14
C CYS A 341 -14.52 3.94 15.95
N ASP A 342 -15.83 4.03 16.08
CA ASP A 342 -16.70 4.51 15.02
C ASP A 342 -16.58 6.02 14.78
N LYS A 343 -17.24 6.53 13.73
CA LYS A 343 -17.24 7.96 13.37
C LYS A 343 -17.79 8.89 14.46
N SER A 344 -18.50 8.37 15.44
CA SER A 344 -18.97 9.11 16.62
C SER A 344 -18.01 9.01 17.80
N TYR A 345 -16.82 8.41 17.60
CA TYR A 345 -15.80 8.13 18.60
C TYR A 345 -16.23 7.17 19.71
N LYS A 346 -17.24 6.35 19.44
CA LYS A 346 -17.61 5.25 20.33
C LYS A 346 -16.66 4.07 20.07
N ALA A 347 -15.91 3.71 21.08
CA ALA A 347 -14.92 2.65 21.00
C ALA A 347 -15.47 1.32 21.54
N THR A 348 -15.08 0.21 20.88
CA THR A 348 -15.37 -1.16 21.27
C THR A 348 -14.12 -2.00 21.19
N LEU A 349 -13.91 -2.87 22.21
CA LEU A 349 -12.81 -3.80 22.23
C LEU A 349 -13.19 -5.09 21.52
N LYS A 350 -12.31 -5.58 20.65
CA LYS A 350 -12.44 -6.90 20.01
C LYS A 350 -11.21 -7.73 20.30
N LYS A 351 -11.42 -9.02 20.58
CA LYS A 351 -10.35 -9.99 20.74
C LYS A 351 -10.08 -10.64 19.38
N MET A 352 -8.81 -10.87 19.07
CA MET A 352 -8.37 -11.61 17.91
C MET A 352 -8.11 -13.08 18.26
N PRO A 353 -8.17 -14.01 17.30
CA PRO A 353 -8.01 -15.44 17.58
C PRO A 353 -6.56 -15.83 17.87
N PHE A 354 -5.61 -14.97 17.51
CA PHE A 354 -4.16 -15.13 17.74
C PHE A 354 -3.53 -13.75 17.89
N GLU A 355 -2.27 -13.73 18.27
CA GLU A 355 -1.51 -12.49 18.34
C GLU A 355 -1.54 -11.79 16.95
N PHE A 356 -1.81 -10.49 17.03
CA PHE A 356 -1.89 -9.66 15.87
C PHE A 356 -0.47 -9.36 15.35
N THR A 357 0.01 -10.17 14.46
CA THR A 357 1.24 -9.85 13.74
C THR A 357 0.98 -8.68 12.79
N ALA A 358 2.02 -7.95 12.43
CA ALA A 358 1.89 -6.77 11.57
C ALA A 358 1.42 -7.10 10.13
N GLU A 359 1.08 -8.35 9.85
CA GLU A 359 0.79 -8.86 8.50
C GLU A 359 -0.70 -8.97 8.24
N ILE A 360 -1.34 -7.82 8.09
CA ILE A 360 -2.77 -7.79 7.84
C ILE A 360 -3.08 -6.93 6.64
N GLY A 361 -3.61 -7.59 5.61
CA GLY A 361 -4.46 -6.96 4.63
C GLY A 361 -5.88 -6.90 5.18
N PHE A 362 -6.63 -5.86 4.89
CA PHE A 362 -8.00 -5.83 5.26
C PHE A 362 -8.86 -4.97 4.35
N ASP A 363 -10.13 -5.32 4.28
CA ASP A 363 -11.17 -4.48 3.71
C ASP A 363 -12.21 -4.11 4.76
N SER A 364 -13.33 -3.54 4.33
CA SER A 364 -14.44 -3.19 5.23
C SER A 364 -15.06 -4.39 5.95
N SER A 365 -14.87 -5.62 5.47
CA SER A 365 -15.54 -6.82 5.98
C SER A 365 -14.64 -7.77 6.77
N CYS A 366 -13.33 -7.83 6.46
CA CYS A 366 -12.43 -8.84 7.01
C CYS A 366 -11.03 -8.34 7.33
N PHE A 367 -10.28 -9.18 8.03
CA PHE A 367 -8.82 -9.14 8.09
C PHE A 367 -8.26 -10.38 7.42
N ILE A 368 -7.11 -10.23 6.79
CA ILE A 368 -6.29 -11.34 6.31
C ILE A 368 -5.06 -11.37 7.17
N ASN A 369 -4.82 -12.48 7.85
CA ASN A 369 -3.62 -12.69 8.64
C ASN A 369 -2.77 -13.80 8.07
N TYR A 370 -1.45 -13.62 8.07
CA TYR A 370 -0.48 -14.61 7.66
C TYR A 370 0.30 -15.13 8.86
N ASN A 371 0.19 -16.43 9.12
CA ASN A 371 1.03 -17.10 10.09
C ASN A 371 2.31 -17.59 9.41
N GLU A 372 3.45 -16.94 9.70
CA GLU A 372 4.74 -17.27 9.10
C GLU A 372 5.23 -18.68 9.45
N GLU A 373 4.99 -19.17 10.66
CA GLU A 373 5.44 -20.50 11.10
C GLU A 373 4.69 -21.62 10.36
N GLU A 374 3.39 -21.45 10.22
CA GLU A 374 2.52 -22.40 9.52
C GLU A 374 2.46 -22.14 8.01
N LYS A 375 2.99 -21.01 7.55
CA LYS A 375 2.89 -20.51 6.17
C LYS A 375 1.44 -20.48 5.67
N THR A 376 0.51 -20.08 6.55
CA THR A 376 -0.92 -20.18 6.31
C THR A 376 -1.60 -18.82 6.40
N LEU A 377 -2.47 -18.55 5.43
CA LEU A 377 -3.35 -17.40 5.43
C LEU A 377 -4.67 -17.72 6.12
N TYR A 378 -5.10 -16.80 6.94
CA TYR A 378 -6.37 -16.84 7.64
C TYR A 378 -7.27 -15.66 7.25
N TYR A 379 -8.54 -15.94 7.07
CA TYR A 379 -9.62 -14.97 6.94
C TYR A 379 -10.31 -14.80 8.30
N ILE A 380 -10.50 -13.56 8.71
CA ILE A 380 -11.14 -13.21 9.97
C ILE A 380 -12.26 -12.22 9.69
N ASP A 381 -13.52 -12.65 9.91
CA ASP A 381 -14.68 -11.77 9.78
C ASP A 381 -14.63 -10.70 10.89
N LYS A 382 -14.71 -9.42 10.52
CA LYS A 382 -14.73 -8.30 11.48
C LYS A 382 -15.92 -8.32 12.44
N ASN A 383 -17.01 -8.97 12.08
CA ASN A 383 -18.16 -9.14 12.98
C ASN A 383 -17.96 -10.29 13.97
N ASN A 384 -17.06 -11.23 13.66
CA ASN A 384 -16.76 -12.41 14.48
C ASN A 384 -15.25 -12.63 14.58
N THR A 385 -14.54 -11.68 15.18
CA THR A 385 -13.09 -11.67 15.24
C THR A 385 -12.46 -12.76 16.12
N GLU A 386 -13.24 -13.53 16.86
CA GLU A 386 -12.71 -14.63 17.69
C GLU A 386 -12.43 -15.91 16.89
N ASN A 387 -12.86 -15.97 15.63
CA ASN A 387 -12.65 -17.11 14.76
C ASN A 387 -11.81 -16.70 13.52
N ALA A 388 -11.00 -17.64 13.07
CA ALA A 388 -10.22 -17.51 11.85
C ALA A 388 -10.44 -18.74 10.97
N ASP A 389 -10.72 -18.54 9.70
CA ASP A 389 -10.86 -19.58 8.70
C ASP A 389 -9.56 -19.69 7.90
N GLU A 390 -8.98 -20.87 7.86
CA GLU A 390 -7.84 -21.15 6.98
C GLU A 390 -8.28 -21.07 5.51
N ILE A 391 -7.58 -20.28 4.70
CA ILE A 391 -7.92 -20.08 3.29
C ILE A 391 -6.83 -20.57 2.34
N TYR A 392 -5.57 -20.57 2.77
CA TYR A 392 -4.47 -21.04 1.92
C TYR A 392 -3.21 -21.33 2.72
N THR A 393 -2.53 -22.45 2.39
CA THR A 393 -1.22 -22.81 2.94
C THR A 393 -0.19 -22.85 1.81
N PHE A 394 0.90 -22.11 1.97
CA PHE A 394 2.02 -22.09 1.03
C PHE A 394 2.95 -23.30 1.24
N GLU A 395 3.39 -23.93 0.15
CA GLU A 395 4.32 -25.05 0.18
C GLU A 395 5.79 -24.63 0.42
#